data_93becdf3e329f05ab0795dfa4ac6ebd0
#
_entry.id   93becdf3e329f05ab0795dfa4ac6ebd0
#
_cell.length_a   1.000
_cell.length_b   1.000
_cell.length_c   1.000
_cell.angle_alpha   90.00
_cell.angle_beta   90.00
_cell.angle_gamma   90.00
#
_symmetry.space_group_name_H-M   'P 1'
#
loop_
_entity.id
_entity.type
_entity.pdbx_description
1 polymer ?
#
loop_
_entity_poly.entity_id
_entity_poly.type
_entity_poly.pdbx_seq_one_letter_code
_entity_poly.pdbx_strand_id
1 'polypeptide(L)'
;MKHGHIILKNTGIKEPRDFKQWEPLFMKSLNEYEGGISNRDDIGYGVLNVNTFEPQEIDILPHNEMAYKNAFPERIAFCCFTQSEFPGITMLYDNPKISKFMPSHLKKKLTTLGFRINNVIQN
;
A
#
# COMPACT_ATOMS: atom_id res chain seq x y z
N MET A 1 -3.42 7.59 15.56
CA MET A 1 -2.20 6.75 15.76
C MET A 1 -1.00 7.68 15.87
N LYS A 2 -0.15 7.50 16.88
CA LYS A 2 1.00 8.42 17.14
C LYS A 2 2.13 8.28 16.11
N HIS A 3 2.25 7.11 15.49
CA HIS A 3 3.39 6.77 14.60
C HIS A 3 2.97 6.41 13.16
N GLY A 4 1.70 6.52 12.81
CA GLY A 4 1.19 6.22 11.49
C GLY A 4 1.10 4.72 11.13
N HIS A 5 1.73 3.85 11.90
CA HIS A 5 1.70 2.40 11.70
C HIS A 5 1.64 1.63 13.01
N ILE A 6 1.23 0.37 12.92
CA ILE A 6 1.23 -0.60 14.02
C ILE A 6 1.65 -1.97 13.47
N ILE A 7 2.41 -2.72 14.23
CA ILE A 7 2.79 -4.09 13.90
C ILE A 7 2.19 -4.99 14.99
N LEU A 8 1.37 -5.93 14.56
CA LEU A 8 0.77 -6.94 15.42
C LEU A 8 1.51 -8.26 15.24
N LYS A 9 1.89 -8.89 16.33
CA LYS A 9 2.59 -10.17 16.35
C LYS A 9 1.74 -11.20 17.07
N ASN A 10 1.93 -12.47 16.73
CA ASN A 10 1.25 -13.61 17.38
C ASN A 10 -0.29 -13.49 17.33
N THR A 11 -0.80 -13.03 16.20
CA THR A 11 -2.23 -12.77 15.99
C THR A 11 -3.05 -14.04 15.86
N GLY A 12 -2.42 -15.17 15.56
CA GLY A 12 -3.11 -16.42 15.25
C GLY A 12 -3.75 -16.47 13.86
N ILE A 13 -3.60 -15.43 13.05
CA ILE A 13 -4.10 -15.39 11.66
C ILE A 13 -3.30 -16.36 10.81
N LYS A 14 -3.98 -17.29 10.14
CA LYS A 14 -3.37 -18.32 9.28
C LYS A 14 -3.85 -18.27 7.84
N GLU A 15 -5.04 -17.74 7.62
CA GLU A 15 -5.70 -17.73 6.30
C GLU A 15 -6.47 -16.42 6.06
N PRO A 16 -6.89 -16.14 4.82
CA PRO A 16 -7.62 -14.91 4.48
C PRO A 16 -8.90 -14.69 5.30
N ARG A 17 -9.63 -15.77 5.64
CA ARG A 17 -10.82 -15.68 6.50
C ARG A 17 -10.50 -15.09 7.87
N ASP A 18 -9.42 -15.55 8.49
CA ASP A 18 -9.01 -15.04 9.79
C ASP A 18 -8.66 -13.56 9.70
N PHE A 19 -7.92 -13.19 8.66
CA PHE A 19 -7.54 -11.79 8.45
C PHE A 19 -8.76 -10.89 8.24
N LYS A 20 -9.75 -11.36 7.50
CA LYS A 20 -11.01 -10.63 7.30
C LYS A 20 -11.75 -10.36 8.60
N GLN A 21 -11.69 -11.25 9.57
CA GLN A 21 -12.33 -11.05 10.88
C GLN A 21 -11.69 -9.91 11.69
N TRP A 22 -10.43 -9.59 11.40
CA TRP A 22 -9.72 -8.48 12.05
C TRP A 22 -10.02 -7.12 11.43
N GLU A 23 -10.58 -7.09 10.22
CA GLU A 23 -10.89 -5.85 9.49
C GLU A 23 -11.64 -4.81 10.33
N PRO A 24 -12.74 -5.17 11.05
CA PRO A 24 -13.51 -4.18 11.79
C PRO A 24 -12.73 -3.47 12.90
N LEU A 25 -11.60 -4.01 13.32
CA LEU A 25 -10.76 -3.44 14.37
C LEU A 25 -10.00 -2.18 13.88
N PHE A 26 -9.74 -2.08 12.59
CA PHE A 26 -8.91 -1.02 12.05
C PHE A 26 -9.40 -0.40 10.74
N MET A 27 -10.42 -0.96 10.11
CA MET A 27 -11.03 -0.46 8.88
C MET A 27 -12.55 -0.39 9.03
N LYS A 28 -13.17 0.59 8.38
CA LYS A 28 -14.64 0.68 8.32
C LYS A 28 -15.22 -0.24 7.25
N SER A 29 -14.50 -0.39 6.15
CA SER A 29 -14.83 -1.28 5.04
C SER A 29 -13.56 -1.55 4.23
N LEU A 30 -13.49 -2.72 3.60
CA LEU A 30 -12.56 -2.92 2.49
C LEU A 30 -13.17 -2.28 1.25
N ASN A 31 -12.42 -1.41 0.60
CA ASN A 31 -12.78 -0.95 -0.73
C ASN A 31 -12.35 -2.01 -1.74
N GLU A 32 -13.19 -2.23 -2.75
CA GLU A 32 -12.78 -3.03 -3.89
C GLU A 32 -11.56 -2.38 -4.56
N TYR A 33 -10.58 -3.21 -4.90
CA TYR A 33 -9.37 -2.75 -5.60
C TYR A 33 -9.70 -2.62 -7.08
N GLU A 34 -10.35 -1.52 -7.45
CA GLU A 34 -10.71 -1.25 -8.84
C GLU A 34 -9.68 -0.37 -9.54
N GLY A 35 -9.20 -0.86 -10.69
CA GLY A 35 -8.39 -0.08 -11.63
C GLY A 35 -7.02 0.35 -11.07
N GLY A 36 -6.39 -0.47 -10.27
CA GLY A 36 -4.96 -0.39 -9.99
C GLY A 36 -4.14 -0.67 -11.25
N ILE A 37 -2.90 -0.17 -11.32
CA ILE A 37 -1.99 -0.45 -12.43
C ILE A 37 -1.59 -1.92 -12.43
N SER A 38 -1.38 -2.50 -11.25
CA SER A 38 -1.04 -3.92 -11.11
C SER A 38 -2.28 -4.75 -10.85
N ASN A 39 -2.46 -5.83 -11.60
CA ASN A 39 -3.45 -6.83 -11.28
C ASN A 39 -3.09 -7.50 -9.95
N ARG A 40 -4.09 -7.74 -9.13
CA ARG A 40 -3.95 -8.46 -7.85
C ARG A 40 -4.99 -9.54 -7.79
N ASP A 41 -4.57 -10.75 -7.49
CA ASP A 41 -5.49 -11.87 -7.33
C ASP A 41 -6.20 -11.79 -5.98
N ASP A 42 -7.52 -11.88 -6.00
CA ASP A 42 -8.30 -12.07 -4.78
C ASP A 42 -8.11 -13.53 -4.30
N ILE A 43 -7.54 -13.67 -3.13
CA ILE A 43 -7.30 -14.97 -2.48
C ILE A 43 -8.45 -15.35 -1.54
N GLY A 44 -9.56 -14.65 -1.63
CA GLY A 44 -10.79 -14.85 -0.87
C GLY A 44 -11.04 -13.78 0.17
N TYR A 45 -12.31 -13.54 0.42
CA TYR A 45 -12.80 -12.57 1.41
C TYR A 45 -12.40 -11.11 1.16
N GLY A 46 -12.08 -10.73 -0.09
CA GLY A 46 -11.58 -9.40 -0.44
C GLY A 46 -10.13 -9.16 0.00
N VAL A 47 -9.41 -10.23 0.32
CA VAL A 47 -7.98 -10.18 0.62
C VAL A 47 -7.20 -10.41 -0.67
N LEU A 48 -6.32 -9.48 -0.99
CA LEU A 48 -5.56 -9.51 -2.23
C LEU A 48 -4.16 -10.05 -2.00
N ASN A 49 -3.68 -10.85 -2.97
CA ASN A 49 -2.29 -11.28 -2.97
C ASN A 49 -1.35 -10.07 -3.21
N VAL A 50 -0.25 -10.03 -2.46
CA VAL A 50 0.77 -8.98 -2.60
C VAL A 50 1.71 -9.26 -3.78
N ASN A 51 1.67 -10.47 -4.35
CA ASN A 51 2.50 -10.81 -5.51
C ASN A 51 2.27 -9.78 -6.62
N THR A 52 3.34 -9.15 -7.03
CA THR A 52 3.35 -8.31 -8.21
C THR A 52 3.64 -9.18 -9.42
N PHE A 53 3.03 -8.87 -10.56
CA PHE A 53 3.38 -9.48 -11.85
C PHE A 53 4.71 -8.92 -12.41
N GLU A 54 5.32 -8.03 -11.67
CA GLU A 54 6.61 -7.46 -12.04
C GLU A 54 7.70 -8.54 -11.94
N PRO A 55 8.63 -8.57 -12.89
CA PRO A 55 9.79 -9.44 -12.81
C PRO A 55 10.55 -9.25 -11.49
N GLN A 56 11.07 -10.34 -10.93
CA GLN A 56 11.75 -10.31 -9.62
C GLN A 56 13.00 -9.42 -9.59
N GLU A 57 13.55 -9.12 -10.75
CA GLU A 57 14.73 -8.28 -10.96
C GLU A 57 14.41 -6.78 -10.87
N ILE A 58 13.13 -6.42 -10.86
CA ILE A 58 12.72 -5.01 -10.81
C ILE A 58 12.52 -4.58 -9.36
N ASP A 59 13.31 -3.60 -8.93
CA ASP A 59 13.12 -2.94 -7.65
C ASP A 59 11.86 -2.08 -7.66
N ILE A 60 10.91 -2.39 -6.80
CA ILE A 60 9.74 -1.56 -6.59
C ILE A 60 10.11 -0.41 -5.66
N LEU A 61 10.22 0.79 -6.22
CA LEU A 61 10.56 1.97 -5.46
C LEU A 61 9.48 2.32 -4.41
N PRO A 62 9.86 3.04 -3.35
CA PRO A 62 8.91 3.55 -2.37
C PRO A 62 7.79 4.34 -3.04
N HIS A 63 6.55 3.97 -2.76
CA HIS A 63 5.37 4.60 -3.34
C HIS A 63 4.21 4.63 -2.34
N ASN A 64 3.25 5.49 -2.60
CA ASN A 64 1.96 5.43 -1.93
C ASN A 64 0.99 4.65 -2.80
N GLU A 65 0.31 3.69 -2.19
CA GLU A 65 -0.66 2.86 -2.90
C GLU A 65 -1.74 3.74 -3.54
N MET A 66 -1.98 3.53 -4.83
CA MET A 66 -3.00 4.22 -5.64
C MET A 66 -2.91 5.76 -5.61
N ALA A 67 -1.74 6.35 -5.35
CA ALA A 67 -1.57 7.82 -5.30
C ALA A 67 -1.84 8.53 -6.64
N TYR A 68 -1.95 7.78 -7.72
CA TYR A 68 -2.30 8.26 -9.06
C TYR A 68 -3.81 8.37 -9.28
N LYS A 69 -4.64 7.99 -8.31
CA LYS A 69 -6.10 8.08 -8.36
C LYS A 69 -6.64 9.21 -7.50
N ASN A 70 -7.82 9.69 -7.85
CA ASN A 70 -8.56 10.66 -7.04
C ASN A 70 -9.07 10.07 -5.71
N ALA A 71 -9.33 8.76 -5.70
CA ALA A 71 -9.66 7.99 -4.50
C ALA A 71 -8.53 7.00 -4.21
N PHE A 72 -7.95 7.09 -3.04
CA PHE A 72 -6.87 6.24 -2.55
C PHE A 72 -7.18 5.73 -1.15
N PRO A 73 -6.63 4.58 -0.74
CA PRO A 73 -6.91 4.02 0.56
C PRO A 73 -6.32 4.88 1.69
N GLU A 74 -7.12 5.19 2.70
CA GLU A 74 -6.65 5.87 3.90
C GLU A 74 -5.77 4.97 4.78
N ARG A 75 -5.97 3.67 4.68
CA ARG A 75 -5.27 2.65 5.47
C ARG A 75 -5.02 1.43 4.63
N ILE A 76 -3.88 0.83 4.84
CA ILE A 76 -3.48 -0.44 4.22
C ILE A 76 -3.12 -1.39 5.35
N ALA A 77 -3.56 -2.64 5.25
CA ALA A 77 -3.17 -3.70 6.15
C ALA A 77 -2.51 -4.83 5.35
N PHE A 78 -1.39 -5.31 5.86
CA PHE A 78 -0.67 -6.47 5.33
C PHE A 78 -0.72 -7.60 6.35
N CYS A 79 -0.85 -8.83 5.86
CA CYS A 79 -0.75 -10.02 6.68
C CYS A 79 0.21 -11.02 6.03
N CYS A 80 1.15 -11.53 6.81
CA CYS A 80 2.01 -12.62 6.40
C CYS A 80 1.39 -13.94 6.87
N PHE A 81 0.82 -14.71 5.94
CA PHE A 81 0.26 -16.03 6.24
C PHE A 81 1.35 -17.11 6.34
N THR A 82 2.37 -17.00 5.51
CA THR A 82 3.48 -17.94 5.47
C THR A 82 4.79 -17.16 5.44
N GLN A 83 5.63 -17.44 6.41
CA GLN A 83 6.97 -16.84 6.43
C GLN A 83 7.86 -17.55 5.40
N SER A 84 8.52 -16.77 4.56
CA SER A 84 9.53 -17.30 3.64
C SER A 84 10.79 -17.71 4.39
N GLU A 85 11.50 -18.72 3.89
CA GLU A 85 12.86 -19.06 4.33
C GLU A 85 13.84 -17.91 4.08
N PHE A 86 13.63 -17.17 3.02
CA PHE A 86 14.35 -15.94 2.72
C PHE A 86 13.54 -14.75 3.22
N PRO A 87 14.05 -13.96 4.17
CA PRO A 87 13.32 -12.85 4.75
C PRO A 87 13.01 -11.79 3.69
N GLY A 88 11.73 -11.65 3.36
CA GLY A 88 11.24 -10.48 2.65
C GLY A 88 11.15 -9.29 3.61
N ILE A 89 11.56 -8.12 3.17
CA ILE A 89 11.49 -6.90 3.95
C ILE A 89 10.47 -5.97 3.31
N THR A 90 9.47 -5.55 4.09
CA THR A 90 8.58 -4.47 3.69
C THR A 90 9.04 -3.19 4.37
N MET A 91 9.52 -2.25 3.58
CA MET A 91 9.97 -0.95 4.08
C MET A 91 8.78 0.01 4.20
N LEU A 92 8.70 0.70 5.34
CA LEU A 92 7.71 1.74 5.59
C LEU A 92 8.41 3.10 5.68
N TYR A 93 7.85 4.09 5.02
CA TYR A 93 8.39 5.43 4.94
C TYR A 93 7.43 6.44 5.58
N ASP A 94 7.97 7.29 6.44
CA ASP A 94 7.22 8.38 7.08
C ASP A 94 7.20 9.60 6.14
N ASN A 95 6.23 9.63 5.22
CA ASN A 95 6.10 10.70 4.24
C ASN A 95 6.00 12.11 4.84
N PRO A 96 5.27 12.35 5.95
CA PRO A 96 5.32 13.64 6.65
C PRO A 96 6.73 14.07 7.06
N LYS A 97 7.59 13.13 7.47
CA LYS A 97 8.99 13.47 7.77
C LYS A 97 9.80 13.71 6.50
N ILE A 98 9.65 12.86 5.48
CA ILE A 98 10.34 13.02 4.19
C ILE A 98 10.00 14.37 3.57
N SER A 99 8.72 14.75 3.59
CA SER A 99 8.28 16.02 3.02
C SER A 99 8.93 17.26 3.66
N LYS A 100 9.47 17.16 4.88
CA LYS A 100 10.21 18.27 5.51
C LYS A 100 11.50 18.59 4.79
N PHE A 101 12.12 17.61 4.15
CA PHE A 101 13.36 17.78 3.38
C PHE A 101 13.13 18.31 1.96
N MET A 102 11.87 18.40 1.54
CA MET A 102 11.55 18.94 0.22
C MET A 102 11.89 20.43 0.16
N PRO A 103 12.59 20.91 -0.89
CA PRO A 103 12.88 22.33 -1.09
C PRO A 103 11.61 23.19 -1.04
N SER A 104 11.68 24.34 -0.37
CA SER A 104 10.51 25.19 -0.13
C SER A 104 9.83 25.67 -1.41
N HIS A 105 10.62 25.96 -2.45
CA HIS A 105 10.08 26.38 -3.76
C HIS A 105 9.27 25.25 -4.42
N LEU A 106 9.72 23.99 -4.30
CA LEU A 106 9.01 22.84 -4.85
C LEU A 106 7.73 22.57 -4.06
N LYS A 107 7.82 22.62 -2.72
CA LYS A 107 6.65 22.50 -1.85
C LYS A 107 5.59 23.54 -2.19
N LYS A 108 5.98 24.80 -2.37
CA LYS A 108 5.07 25.86 -2.78
C LYS A 108 4.43 25.58 -4.13
N LYS A 109 5.19 25.12 -5.13
CA LYS A 109 4.63 24.76 -6.45
C LYS A 109 3.60 23.64 -6.32
N LEU A 110 3.90 22.57 -5.60
CA LEU A 110 2.97 21.44 -5.42
C LEU A 110 1.68 21.84 -4.71
N THR A 111 1.76 22.71 -3.69
CA THR A 111 0.57 23.16 -2.95
C THR A 111 -0.28 24.15 -3.75
N THR A 112 0.32 24.93 -4.65
CA THR A 112 -0.38 25.98 -5.42
C THR A 112 -0.92 25.45 -6.75
N LEU A 113 -0.11 24.67 -7.46
CA LEU A 113 -0.41 24.21 -8.83
C LEU A 113 -0.87 22.75 -8.88
N GLY A 114 -0.62 21.99 -7.81
CA GLY A 114 -0.81 20.54 -7.82
C GLY A 114 0.22 19.85 -8.72
N PHE A 115 -0.11 18.63 -9.10
CA PHE A 115 0.67 17.84 -10.07
C PHE A 115 -0.29 17.07 -10.98
N ARG A 116 0.20 16.70 -12.14
CA ARG A 116 -0.53 15.88 -13.11
C ARG A 116 0.22 14.58 -13.31
N ILE A 117 -0.50 13.48 -13.23
CA ILE A 117 0.01 12.16 -13.60
C ILE A 117 -0.55 11.84 -14.98
N ASN A 118 0.34 11.59 -15.94
CA ASN A 118 -0.03 11.14 -17.27
C ASN A 118 0.34 9.66 -17.39
N ASN A 119 -0.64 8.80 -17.57
CA ASN A 119 -0.42 7.40 -17.87
C ASN A 119 -0.37 7.22 -19.38
N VAL A 120 0.74 6.71 -19.89
CA VAL A 120 0.84 6.27 -21.29
C VAL A 120 0.48 4.79 -21.31
N ILE A 121 -0.68 4.47 -21.85
CA ILE A 121 -1.05 3.08 -22.10
C ILE A 121 -0.34 2.71 -23.41
N GLN A 122 0.66 1.85 -23.32
CA GLN A 122 1.22 1.21 -24.50
C GLN A 122 0.26 0.07 -24.90
N ASN A 123 -0.35 0.22 -26.08
CA ASN A 123 -1.15 -0.84 -26.70
C ASN A 123 -0.25 -1.93 -27.27
#